data_8d7c5f70c13b4dd454ca4bb1139969ce
#
_entry.id   8d7c5f70c13b4dd454ca4bb1139969ce
#
_cell.length_a   1.000
_cell.length_b   1.000
_cell.length_c   1.000
_cell.angle_alpha   90.00
_cell.angle_beta   90.00
_cell.angle_gamma   90.00
#
_symmetry.space_group_name_H-M   'P 1'
#
loop_
_entity.id
_entity.type
_entity.pdbx_description
1 polymer ?
#
loop_
_entity_poly.entity_id
_entity_poly.type
_entity_poly.pdbx_seq_one_letter_code
_entity_poly.pdbx_strand_id
1 'polypeptide(L)'
;ALELDSLAIKADRRFQELSDEAETHFEDIDLEPQHKAFIRHCGGTLNEIEIERNEKKIARNAGKANYASATLDETRELFEGGYEIADIAQERGLTAATIINHLAKLHKEQGLDISVAHPGEEVVEQVRKIYKRLMKRQQTEHFSEDGAIKLRPIVELTNPRMGYDQVRLALLYIE
;
A
#
# COMPACT_ATOMS: atom_id res chain seq x y z
N ALA A 1 -23.89 11.07 -7.25
CA ALA A 1 -24.13 9.63 -7.55
C ALA A 1 -23.44 8.74 -6.51
N LEU A 2 -22.15 8.89 -6.29
CA LEU A 2 -21.36 8.03 -5.35
C LEU A 2 -21.81 8.11 -3.87
N GLU A 3 -22.33 9.23 -3.41
CA GLU A 3 -22.84 9.37 -2.04
C GLU A 3 -24.20 8.68 -1.84
N LEU A 4 -25.06 8.71 -2.84
CA LEU A 4 -26.37 8.04 -2.80
C LEU A 4 -26.19 6.51 -2.80
N ASP A 5 -25.25 6.00 -3.59
CA ASP A 5 -24.93 4.57 -3.60
C ASP A 5 -24.36 4.10 -2.25
N SER A 6 -23.55 4.95 -1.59
CA SER A 6 -23.02 4.65 -0.26
C SER A 6 -24.10 4.63 0.83
N LEU A 7 -25.07 5.53 0.74
CA LEU A 7 -26.21 5.58 1.66
C LEU A 7 -27.16 4.41 1.44
N ALA A 8 -27.44 4.04 0.18
CA ALA A 8 -28.25 2.87 -0.15
C ALA A 8 -27.65 1.59 0.46
N ILE A 9 -26.32 1.38 0.30
CA ILE A 9 -25.64 0.19 0.84
C ILE A 9 -25.67 0.15 2.37
N LYS A 10 -25.52 1.31 3.04
CA LYS A 10 -25.62 1.36 4.50
C LYS A 10 -27.05 1.08 4.99
N ALA A 11 -28.04 1.60 4.28
CA ALA A 11 -29.44 1.34 4.58
C ALA A 11 -29.79 -0.13 4.42
N ASP A 12 -29.30 -0.76 3.35
CA ASP A 12 -29.55 -2.16 3.07
C ASP A 12 -28.84 -3.10 4.04
N ARG A 13 -27.58 -2.79 4.43
CA ARG A 13 -26.90 -3.58 5.47
C ARG A 13 -27.66 -3.52 6.79
N ARG A 14 -28.16 -2.32 7.16
CA ARG A 14 -28.96 -2.16 8.37
C ARG A 14 -30.30 -2.85 8.29
N PHE A 15 -30.90 -2.86 7.10
CA PHE A 15 -32.14 -3.59 6.85
C PHE A 15 -31.94 -5.10 6.94
N GLN A 16 -30.82 -5.62 6.42
CA GLN A 16 -30.46 -7.03 6.52
C GLN A 16 -30.24 -7.44 7.99
N GLU A 17 -29.46 -6.66 8.74
CA GLU A 17 -29.24 -6.87 10.18
C GLU A 17 -30.58 -6.88 10.96
N LEU A 18 -31.48 -5.94 10.66
CA LEU A 18 -32.81 -5.88 11.28
C LEU A 18 -33.72 -7.00 10.83
N SER A 19 -33.58 -7.48 9.59
CA SER A 19 -34.33 -8.64 9.07
C SER A 19 -33.88 -9.93 9.75
N ASP A 20 -32.56 -10.11 9.92
CA ASP A 20 -31.98 -11.28 10.59
C ASP A 20 -32.35 -11.27 12.10
N GLU A 21 -32.32 -10.08 12.74
CA GLU A 21 -32.82 -9.93 14.12
C GLU A 21 -34.34 -10.18 14.22
N ALA A 22 -35.11 -9.76 13.21
CA ALA A 22 -36.56 -10.02 13.17
C ALA A 22 -36.88 -11.49 12.94
N GLU A 23 -36.14 -12.20 12.08
CA GLU A 23 -36.31 -13.64 11.87
C GLU A 23 -36.05 -14.45 13.16
N THR A 24 -35.04 -14.02 13.97
CA THR A 24 -34.74 -14.68 15.25
C THR A 24 -35.76 -14.38 16.36
N HIS A 25 -36.44 -13.22 16.27
CA HIS A 25 -37.43 -12.82 17.29
C HIS A 25 -38.89 -13.11 16.91
N PHE A 26 -39.18 -13.39 15.64
CA PHE A 26 -40.53 -13.54 15.10
C PHE A 26 -40.69 -14.83 14.28
N GLU A 27 -40.17 -15.94 14.78
CA GLU A 27 -40.33 -17.26 14.16
C GLU A 27 -41.80 -17.67 13.93
N ASP A 28 -42.76 -16.97 14.56
CA ASP A 28 -44.19 -17.23 14.48
C ASP A 28 -45.00 -16.22 13.63
N ILE A 29 -44.37 -15.24 12.96
CA ILE A 29 -45.10 -14.30 12.12
C ILE A 29 -45.08 -14.77 10.68
N ASP A 30 -46.21 -15.25 10.21
CA ASP A 30 -46.42 -15.63 8.79
C ASP A 30 -46.48 -14.34 7.93
N LEU A 31 -45.32 -13.92 7.43
CA LEU A 31 -45.19 -12.73 6.54
C LEU A 31 -45.99 -13.00 5.26
N GLU A 32 -46.86 -12.07 4.89
CA GLU A 32 -47.61 -12.15 3.64
C GLU A 32 -46.67 -12.37 2.43
N PRO A 33 -47.12 -13.16 1.42
CA PRO A 33 -46.29 -13.49 0.24
C PRO A 33 -45.68 -12.28 -0.46
N GLN A 34 -46.34 -11.12 -0.36
CA GLN A 34 -45.89 -9.84 -0.94
C GLN A 34 -44.63 -9.30 -0.26
N HIS A 35 -44.52 -9.45 1.06
CA HIS A 35 -43.31 -9.02 1.80
C HIS A 35 -42.11 -9.93 1.51
N LYS A 36 -42.38 -11.25 1.39
CA LYS A 36 -41.32 -12.22 1.01
C LYS A 36 -40.79 -11.93 -0.42
N ALA A 37 -41.68 -11.54 -1.35
CA ALA A 37 -41.30 -11.18 -2.71
C ALA A 37 -40.46 -9.88 -2.75
N PHE A 38 -40.81 -8.90 -1.95
CA PHE A 38 -40.09 -7.63 -1.83
C PHE A 38 -38.66 -7.84 -1.27
N ILE A 39 -38.52 -8.62 -0.19
CA ILE A 39 -37.23 -8.96 0.41
C ILE A 39 -36.32 -9.69 -0.61
N ARG A 40 -36.86 -10.64 -1.38
CA ARG A 40 -36.10 -11.33 -2.44
C ARG A 40 -35.66 -10.40 -3.56
N HIS A 41 -36.51 -9.45 -3.93
CA HIS A 41 -36.18 -8.48 -4.98
C HIS A 41 -35.06 -7.54 -4.54
N CYS A 42 -35.13 -7.02 -3.33
CA CYS A 42 -34.07 -6.16 -2.76
C CYS A 42 -32.75 -6.95 -2.62
N GLY A 43 -32.78 -8.18 -2.14
CA GLY A 43 -31.58 -9.02 -2.00
C GLY A 43 -30.94 -9.37 -3.36
N GLY A 44 -31.73 -9.60 -4.41
CA GLY A 44 -31.21 -9.84 -5.77
C GLY A 44 -30.48 -8.61 -6.33
N THR A 45 -31.08 -7.44 -6.21
CA THR A 45 -30.49 -6.17 -6.70
C THR A 45 -29.18 -5.82 -5.98
N LEU A 46 -29.07 -6.13 -4.68
CA LEU A 46 -27.85 -5.93 -3.89
C LEU A 46 -26.69 -6.80 -4.36
N ASN A 47 -26.94 -8.07 -4.62
CA ASN A 47 -25.93 -8.97 -5.15
C ASN A 47 -25.37 -8.50 -6.51
N GLU A 48 -26.24 -7.99 -7.40
CA GLU A 48 -25.82 -7.44 -8.69
C GLU A 48 -24.94 -6.20 -8.53
N ILE A 49 -25.32 -5.28 -7.63
CA ILE A 49 -24.54 -4.08 -7.33
C ILE A 49 -23.17 -4.43 -6.69
N GLU A 50 -23.12 -5.41 -5.81
CA GLU A 50 -21.87 -5.87 -5.20
C GLU A 50 -20.93 -6.55 -6.19
N ILE A 51 -21.47 -7.35 -7.10
CA ILE A 51 -20.72 -7.98 -8.19
C ILE A 51 -20.12 -6.91 -9.10
N GLU A 52 -20.92 -5.97 -9.59
CA GLU A 52 -20.45 -4.87 -10.45
C GLU A 52 -19.39 -3.99 -9.76
N ARG A 53 -19.52 -3.75 -8.47
CA ARG A 53 -18.52 -3.02 -7.66
C ARG A 53 -17.21 -3.77 -7.53
N ASN A 54 -17.26 -5.07 -7.29
CA ASN A 54 -16.10 -5.93 -7.19
C ASN A 54 -15.38 -6.04 -8.53
N GLU A 55 -16.10 -6.18 -9.63
CA GLU A 55 -15.54 -6.18 -10.99
C GLU A 55 -14.85 -4.84 -11.32
N LYS A 56 -15.47 -3.70 -11.02
CA LYS A 56 -14.86 -2.38 -11.17
C LYS A 56 -13.61 -2.19 -10.29
N LYS A 57 -13.60 -2.74 -9.09
CA LYS A 57 -12.45 -2.72 -8.18
C LYS A 57 -11.30 -3.59 -8.69
N ILE A 58 -11.62 -4.77 -9.21
CA ILE A 58 -10.65 -5.68 -9.82
C ILE A 58 -10.04 -5.05 -11.08
N ALA A 59 -10.85 -4.47 -11.97
CA ALA A 59 -10.39 -3.78 -13.17
C ALA A 59 -9.48 -2.56 -12.85
N ARG A 60 -9.84 -1.76 -11.84
CA ARG A 60 -9.00 -0.65 -11.35
C ARG A 60 -7.67 -1.12 -10.78
N ASN A 61 -7.68 -2.22 -10.04
CA ASN A 61 -6.46 -2.77 -9.45
C ASN A 61 -5.56 -3.41 -10.52
N ALA A 62 -6.12 -4.07 -11.52
CA ALA A 62 -5.38 -4.59 -12.66
C ALA A 62 -4.72 -3.46 -13.48
N GLY A 63 -5.46 -2.37 -13.73
CA GLY A 63 -4.90 -1.18 -14.39
C GLY A 63 -3.75 -0.54 -13.59
N LYS A 64 -3.89 -0.45 -12.27
CA LYS A 64 -2.81 0.05 -11.39
C LYS A 64 -1.60 -0.88 -11.36
N ALA A 65 -1.81 -2.19 -11.36
CA ALA A 65 -0.72 -3.17 -11.36
C ALA A 65 0.08 -3.09 -12.67
N ASN A 66 -0.58 -3.00 -13.82
CA ASN A 66 0.07 -2.85 -15.12
C ASN A 66 0.85 -1.53 -15.23
N TYR A 67 0.27 -0.42 -14.76
CA TYR A 67 0.95 0.88 -14.72
C TYR A 67 2.17 0.84 -13.79
N ALA A 68 2.04 0.21 -12.61
CA ALA A 68 3.14 0.08 -11.67
C ALA A 68 4.28 -0.79 -12.22
N SER A 69 3.98 -1.84 -12.99
CA SER A 69 4.99 -2.67 -13.66
C SER A 69 5.74 -1.85 -14.72
N ALA A 70 5.04 -1.23 -15.66
CA ALA A 70 5.65 -0.40 -16.69
C ALA A 70 6.56 0.70 -16.08
N THR A 71 6.12 1.30 -14.98
CA THR A 71 6.89 2.31 -14.24
C THR A 71 8.17 1.74 -13.62
N LEU A 72 8.15 0.51 -13.15
CA LEU A 72 9.34 -0.15 -12.62
C LEU A 72 10.31 -0.54 -13.75
N ASP A 73 9.77 -1.05 -14.86
CA ASP A 73 10.58 -1.48 -16.02
C ASP A 73 11.36 -0.29 -16.62
N GLU A 74 10.73 0.88 -16.76
CA GLU A 74 11.42 2.11 -17.18
C GLU A 74 12.55 2.52 -16.23
N THR A 75 12.33 2.43 -14.89
CA THR A 75 13.41 2.70 -13.92
C THR A 75 14.55 1.71 -14.08
N ARG A 76 14.22 0.44 -14.29
CA ARG A 76 15.20 -0.62 -14.47
C ARG A 76 16.05 -0.38 -15.69
N GLU A 77 15.45 -0.09 -16.84
CA GLU A 77 16.16 0.16 -18.10
C GLU A 77 17.16 1.32 -17.97
N LEU A 78 16.74 2.43 -17.38
CA LEU A 78 17.62 3.57 -17.13
C LEU A 78 18.75 3.23 -16.15
N PHE A 79 18.46 2.50 -15.09
CA PHE A 79 19.47 2.10 -14.10
C PHE A 79 20.49 1.11 -14.67
N GLU A 80 20.05 0.09 -15.42
CA GLU A 80 20.91 -0.85 -16.13
C GLU A 80 21.70 -0.14 -17.25
N GLY A 81 21.15 0.95 -17.80
CA GLY A 81 21.82 1.87 -18.73
C GLY A 81 22.92 2.74 -18.10
N GLY A 82 23.12 2.65 -16.77
CA GLY A 82 24.18 3.35 -16.04
C GLY A 82 23.82 4.78 -15.61
N TYR A 83 22.55 5.16 -15.64
CA TYR A 83 22.11 6.47 -15.13
C TYR A 83 22.14 6.49 -13.61
N GLU A 84 22.54 7.63 -13.05
CA GLU A 84 22.48 7.86 -11.60
C GLU A 84 21.03 8.06 -11.12
N ILE A 85 20.77 7.80 -9.84
CA ILE A 85 19.43 7.96 -9.23
C ILE A 85 18.87 9.36 -9.46
N ALA A 86 19.71 10.39 -9.40
CA ALA A 86 19.31 11.78 -9.61
C ALA A 86 18.87 12.02 -11.07
N ASP A 87 19.61 11.48 -12.03
CA ASP A 87 19.32 11.62 -13.46
C ASP A 87 18.04 10.88 -13.84
N ILE A 88 17.85 9.65 -13.32
CA ILE A 88 16.62 8.88 -13.50
C ILE A 88 15.42 9.65 -12.92
N ALA A 89 15.59 10.25 -11.75
CA ALA A 89 14.53 11.05 -11.12
C ALA A 89 14.15 12.26 -11.97
N GLN A 90 15.13 12.95 -12.54
CA GLN A 90 14.94 14.10 -13.41
C GLN A 90 14.29 13.69 -14.74
N GLU A 91 14.81 12.66 -15.41
CA GLU A 91 14.31 12.18 -16.71
C GLU A 91 12.84 11.73 -16.60
N ARG A 92 12.49 11.10 -15.51
CA ARG A 92 11.15 10.58 -15.27
C ARG A 92 10.19 11.54 -14.57
N GLY A 93 10.65 12.73 -14.18
CA GLY A 93 9.86 13.69 -13.42
C GLY A 93 9.41 13.16 -12.05
N LEU A 94 10.21 12.28 -11.44
CA LEU A 94 9.96 11.66 -10.14
C LEU A 94 10.94 12.18 -9.08
N THR A 95 10.70 11.84 -7.82
CA THR A 95 11.67 12.15 -6.74
C THR A 95 12.71 11.04 -6.63
N ALA A 96 13.92 11.37 -6.17
CA ALA A 96 14.96 10.39 -5.86
C ALA A 96 14.46 9.31 -4.88
N ALA A 97 13.64 9.71 -3.90
CA ALA A 97 12.99 8.79 -2.98
C ALA A 97 12.12 7.75 -3.68
N THR A 98 11.40 8.15 -4.72
CA THR A 98 10.57 7.24 -5.53
C THR A 98 11.44 6.26 -6.30
N ILE A 99 12.51 6.73 -6.92
CA ILE A 99 13.47 5.89 -7.64
C ILE A 99 14.13 4.88 -6.70
N ILE A 100 14.57 5.29 -5.52
CA ILE A 100 15.14 4.39 -4.52
C ILE A 100 14.13 3.29 -4.12
N ASN A 101 12.86 3.65 -3.95
CA ASN A 101 11.81 2.66 -3.66
C ASN A 101 11.58 1.69 -4.84
N HIS A 102 11.67 2.18 -6.09
CA HIS A 102 11.61 1.30 -7.27
C HIS A 102 12.78 0.33 -7.31
N LEU A 103 14.01 0.81 -7.05
CA LEU A 103 15.21 -0.02 -6.99
C LEU A 103 15.11 -1.07 -5.86
N ALA A 104 14.62 -0.69 -4.69
CA ALA A 104 14.37 -1.60 -3.58
C ALA A 104 13.42 -2.74 -3.99
N LYS A 105 12.33 -2.40 -4.67
CA LYS A 105 11.36 -3.38 -5.15
C LYS A 105 11.92 -4.27 -6.25
N LEU A 106 12.60 -3.70 -7.23
CA LEU A 106 13.26 -4.44 -8.30
C LEU A 106 14.33 -5.38 -7.77
N HIS A 107 15.13 -4.94 -6.81
CA HIS A 107 16.14 -5.77 -6.15
C HIS A 107 15.49 -6.96 -5.42
N LYS A 108 14.45 -6.69 -4.61
CA LYS A 108 13.78 -7.71 -3.82
C LYS A 108 12.99 -8.72 -4.66
N GLU A 109 12.26 -8.27 -5.67
CA GLU A 109 11.33 -9.09 -6.45
C GLU A 109 11.95 -9.70 -7.69
N GLN A 110 12.93 -9.03 -8.30
CA GLN A 110 13.51 -9.40 -9.60
C GLN A 110 15.03 -9.64 -9.54
N GLY A 111 15.65 -9.46 -8.36
CA GLY A 111 17.08 -9.69 -8.18
C GLY A 111 17.98 -8.66 -8.88
N LEU A 112 17.47 -7.44 -9.16
CA LEU A 112 18.27 -6.38 -9.77
C LEU A 112 19.53 -6.11 -8.95
N ASP A 113 20.69 -6.10 -9.60
CA ASP A 113 21.95 -5.72 -8.95
C ASP A 113 21.99 -4.20 -8.75
N ILE A 114 21.96 -3.78 -7.48
CA ILE A 114 22.00 -2.36 -7.09
C ILE A 114 23.38 -1.94 -6.57
N SER A 115 24.42 -2.77 -6.72
CA SER A 115 25.77 -2.51 -6.18
C SER A 115 26.37 -1.18 -6.66
N VAL A 116 26.04 -0.77 -7.88
CA VAL A 116 26.46 0.51 -8.47
C VAL A 116 25.92 1.72 -7.69
N ALA A 117 24.76 1.59 -7.06
CA ALA A 117 24.15 2.65 -6.26
C ALA A 117 24.59 2.64 -4.79
N HIS A 118 25.59 1.84 -4.42
CA HIS A 118 26.05 1.74 -3.04
C HIS A 118 26.57 3.07 -2.50
N PRO A 119 25.99 3.58 -1.38
CA PRO A 119 26.32 4.93 -0.87
C PRO A 119 27.67 5.03 -0.17
N GLY A 120 28.45 3.94 -0.15
CA GLY A 120 29.72 3.83 0.56
C GLY A 120 29.57 3.06 1.88
N GLU A 121 30.57 2.24 2.19
CA GLU A 121 30.54 1.36 3.37
C GLU A 121 30.44 2.14 4.69
N GLU A 122 31.11 3.30 4.77
CA GLU A 122 31.06 4.15 5.96
C GLU A 122 29.61 4.63 6.27
N VAL A 123 28.88 5.03 5.23
CA VAL A 123 27.48 5.48 5.33
C VAL A 123 26.60 4.32 5.77
N VAL A 124 26.73 3.15 5.13
CA VAL A 124 25.94 1.96 5.44
C VAL A 124 26.21 1.51 6.88
N GLU A 125 27.47 1.47 7.31
CA GLU A 125 27.83 1.02 8.65
C GLU A 125 27.34 2.00 9.75
N GLN A 126 27.36 3.29 9.48
CA GLN A 126 26.82 4.29 10.41
C GLN A 126 25.30 4.12 10.55
N VAL A 127 24.57 3.99 9.45
CA VAL A 127 23.11 3.77 9.46
C VAL A 127 22.78 2.42 10.11
N ARG A 128 23.56 1.36 9.84
CA ARG A 128 23.41 0.03 10.45
C ARG A 128 23.53 0.07 11.98
N LYS A 129 24.51 0.78 12.52
CA LYS A 129 24.70 0.95 13.97
C LYS A 129 23.50 1.64 14.62
N ILE A 130 23.01 2.72 13.98
CA ILE A 130 21.86 3.46 14.46
C ILE A 130 20.59 2.58 14.38
N TYR A 131 20.36 1.93 13.24
CA TYR A 131 19.25 1.02 13.03
C TYR A 131 19.18 -0.07 14.10
N LYS A 132 20.29 -0.78 14.33
CA LYS A 132 20.38 -1.83 15.37
C LYS A 132 20.12 -1.27 16.78
N ARG A 133 20.54 -0.03 17.07
CA ARG A 133 20.29 0.62 18.36
C ARG A 133 18.82 0.92 18.55
N LEU A 134 18.14 1.45 17.51
CA LEU A 134 16.72 1.77 17.56
C LEU A 134 15.87 0.51 17.67
N MET A 135 16.22 -0.54 16.92
CA MET A 135 15.55 -1.84 16.99
C MET A 135 15.62 -2.45 18.39
N LYS A 136 16.77 -2.34 19.08
CA LYS A 136 16.93 -2.85 20.45
C LYS A 136 16.09 -2.08 21.48
N ARG A 137 15.84 -0.79 21.26
CA ARG A 137 15.08 0.06 22.17
C ARG A 137 13.57 -0.13 22.06
N GLN A 138 13.06 -0.65 20.96
CA GLN A 138 11.64 -0.93 20.69
C GLN A 138 10.66 0.21 21.08
N GLN A 139 11.11 1.46 20.98
CA GLN A 139 10.25 2.61 21.28
C GLN A 139 9.24 2.77 20.14
N THR A 140 7.95 2.64 20.44
CA THR A 140 6.85 2.69 19.45
C THR A 140 6.85 3.95 18.58
N GLU A 141 7.35 5.08 19.10
CA GLU A 141 7.48 6.35 18.38
C GLU A 141 8.41 6.26 17.14
N HIS A 142 9.35 5.34 17.13
CA HIS A 142 10.32 5.17 16.05
C HIS A 142 9.83 4.25 14.93
N PHE A 143 8.68 3.62 15.12
CA PHE A 143 8.09 2.71 14.17
C PHE A 143 6.81 3.30 13.55
N SER A 144 6.52 2.93 12.31
CA SER A 144 5.25 3.18 11.66
C SER A 144 4.23 2.09 12.08
N GLU A 145 2.97 2.27 11.72
CA GLU A 145 1.88 1.34 12.07
C GLU A 145 2.10 -0.07 11.51
N ASP A 146 2.80 -0.17 10.38
CA ASP A 146 3.20 -1.42 9.73
C ASP A 146 4.48 -2.05 10.30
N GLY A 147 5.04 -1.48 11.38
CA GLY A 147 6.23 -1.97 12.07
C GLY A 147 7.57 -1.58 11.42
N ALA A 148 7.55 -0.80 10.33
CA ALA A 148 8.78 -0.33 9.71
C ALA A 148 9.40 0.84 10.50
N ILE A 149 10.74 0.92 10.53
CA ILE A 149 11.45 2.04 11.18
C ILE A 149 11.25 3.32 10.40
N LYS A 150 10.90 4.41 11.09
CA LYS A 150 10.82 5.75 10.49
C LYS A 150 12.22 6.27 10.16
N LEU A 151 12.38 6.95 9.03
CA LEU A 151 13.67 7.50 8.61
C LEU A 151 14.15 8.64 9.52
N ARG A 152 13.23 9.44 10.02
CA ARG A 152 13.55 10.65 10.80
C ARG A 152 14.45 10.39 12.01
N PRO A 153 14.16 9.41 12.89
CA PRO A 153 15.05 9.09 14.01
C PRO A 153 16.46 8.69 13.58
N ILE A 154 16.59 8.02 12.43
CA ILE A 154 17.90 7.65 11.90
C ILE A 154 18.66 8.88 11.45
N VAL A 155 18.03 9.75 10.64
CA VAL A 155 18.61 11.01 10.14
C VAL A 155 19.07 11.91 11.28
N GLU A 156 18.27 12.03 12.35
CA GLU A 156 18.59 12.87 13.52
C GLU A 156 19.80 12.35 14.32
N LEU A 157 20.08 11.06 14.25
CA LEU A 157 21.19 10.43 14.96
C LEU A 157 22.47 10.28 14.11
N THR A 158 22.44 10.58 12.80
CA THR A 158 23.64 10.56 11.96
C THR A 158 24.57 11.75 12.25
N ASN A 159 25.87 11.52 12.21
CA ASN A 159 26.87 12.58 12.36
C ASN A 159 28.08 12.31 11.41
N PRO A 160 28.33 13.15 10.40
CA PRO A 160 27.52 14.33 10.02
C PRO A 160 26.08 13.97 9.61
N ARG A 161 25.18 14.95 9.69
CA ARG A 161 23.77 14.75 9.36
C ARG A 161 23.60 14.38 7.90
N MET A 162 22.99 13.21 7.65
CA MET A 162 22.72 12.70 6.31
C MET A 162 21.36 13.16 5.80
N GLY A 163 21.20 13.19 4.48
CA GLY A 163 19.91 13.39 3.83
C GLY A 163 19.00 12.17 3.95
N TYR A 164 17.68 12.36 3.84
CA TYR A 164 16.69 11.26 3.87
C TYR A 164 16.93 10.22 2.79
N ASP A 165 17.28 10.64 1.58
CA ASP A 165 17.50 9.74 0.45
C ASP A 165 18.78 8.90 0.64
N GLN A 166 19.83 9.51 1.22
CA GLN A 166 21.06 8.80 1.55
C GLN A 166 20.82 7.73 2.62
N VAL A 167 20.05 8.04 3.67
CA VAL A 167 19.65 7.05 4.69
C VAL A 167 18.76 5.96 4.10
N ARG A 168 17.78 6.34 3.25
CA ARG A 168 16.90 5.39 2.57
C ARG A 168 17.69 4.43 1.69
N LEU A 169 18.65 4.96 0.92
CA LEU A 169 19.51 4.14 0.08
C LEU A 169 20.38 3.19 0.92
N ALA A 170 21.00 3.68 2.00
CA ALA A 170 21.81 2.86 2.88
C ALA A 170 21.02 1.70 3.53
N LEU A 171 19.74 1.91 3.82
CA LEU A 171 18.88 0.87 4.39
C LEU A 171 18.68 -0.33 3.45
N LEU A 172 18.85 -0.17 2.13
CA LEU A 172 18.77 -1.28 1.18
C LEU A 172 19.93 -2.29 1.32
N TYR A 173 21.02 -1.89 1.96
CA TYR A 173 22.24 -2.71 2.18
C TYR A 173 22.38 -3.18 3.63
N ILE A 174 21.31 -3.01 4.43
CA ILE A 174 21.27 -3.47 5.82
C ILE A 174 20.32 -4.66 5.92
N GLU A 175 20.89 -5.84 6.03
CA GLU A 175 20.19 -7.07 6.36
C GLU A 175 19.96 -7.23 7.87
#